data_5447c75494cee0ae9e6141e50db95e09
#
_entry.id   5447c75494cee0ae9e6141e50db95e09
#
_cell.length_a   1.000
_cell.length_b   1.000
_cell.length_c   1.000
_cell.angle_alpha   90.00
_cell.angle_beta   90.00
_cell.angle_gamma   90.00
#
_symmetry.space_group_name_H-M   'P 1'
#
loop_
_entity.id
_entity.type
_entity.pdbx_description
1 polymer ?
#
loop_
_entity_poly.entity_id
_entity_poly.type
_entity_poly.pdbx_seq_one_letter_code
_entity_poly.pdbx_strand_id
1 'polypeptide(L)'
;HSQHKKYRDCYYFSLFAHTVTVLSYRVYYNTVYGNTSYLSIQLYLIIQRKDEVQRMQVYIDLENLLKEKNISKNKVCEACKLQRTQLNNYCKNKVSRIDLTILAKLCDFLECSPNDILKLK
;
A
#
# COMPACT_ATOMS: atom_id res chain seq x y z
N HIS A 1 -26.81 4.53 -9.61
CA HIS A 1 -25.50 4.10 -9.17
C HIS A 1 -24.50 4.08 -10.31
N SER A 2 -23.40 4.77 -10.17
CA SER A 2 -22.30 4.65 -11.11
C SER A 2 -21.71 3.23 -11.07
N GLN A 3 -21.17 2.75 -12.17
CA GLN A 3 -20.52 1.44 -12.20
C GLN A 3 -19.37 1.34 -11.20
N HIS A 4 -18.73 2.44 -10.89
CA HIS A 4 -17.66 2.51 -9.90
C HIS A 4 -18.13 2.16 -8.48
N LYS A 5 -19.31 2.63 -8.11
CA LYS A 5 -19.96 2.25 -6.85
C LYS A 5 -20.34 0.77 -6.86
N LYS A 6 -20.82 0.27 -7.99
CA LYS A 6 -21.17 -1.14 -8.16
C LYS A 6 -19.96 -2.07 -7.97
N TYR A 7 -18.79 -1.71 -8.51
CA TYR A 7 -17.56 -2.46 -8.32
C TYR A 7 -17.06 -2.41 -6.88
N ARG A 8 -17.12 -1.25 -6.27
CA ARG A 8 -16.75 -1.07 -4.87
C ARG A 8 -17.68 -1.84 -3.95
N ASP A 9 -18.97 -1.73 -4.20
CA ASP A 9 -19.98 -2.45 -3.42
C ASP A 9 -19.87 -3.96 -3.64
N CYS A 10 -19.53 -4.42 -4.84
CA CYS A 10 -19.23 -5.83 -5.11
C CYS A 10 -17.99 -6.32 -4.35
N TYR A 11 -16.94 -5.51 -4.25
CA TYR A 11 -15.74 -5.86 -3.52
C TYR A 11 -16.02 -5.95 -2.01
N TYR A 12 -16.63 -4.93 -1.44
CA TYR A 12 -17.05 -4.94 -0.03
C TYR A 12 -18.13 -5.98 0.23
N PHE A 13 -19.07 -6.14 -0.68
CA PHE A 13 -20.11 -7.15 -0.59
C PHE A 13 -19.52 -8.56 -0.67
N SER A 14 -18.52 -8.79 -1.50
CA SER A 14 -17.82 -10.05 -1.57
C SER A 14 -17.09 -10.37 -0.26
N LEU A 15 -16.40 -9.39 0.36
CA LEU A 15 -15.77 -9.54 1.67
C LEU A 15 -16.82 -9.74 2.77
N PHE A 16 -17.87 -8.94 2.75
CA PHE A 16 -18.97 -9.02 3.71
C PHE A 16 -19.80 -10.31 3.50
N ALA A 17 -20.10 -10.66 2.27
CA ALA A 17 -20.78 -11.89 1.92
C ALA A 17 -19.97 -13.12 2.31
N HIS A 18 -18.65 -13.08 2.15
CA HIS A 18 -17.76 -14.12 2.65
C HIS A 18 -17.83 -14.26 4.16
N THR A 19 -17.83 -13.16 4.89
CA THR A 19 -17.94 -13.15 6.35
C THR A 19 -19.32 -13.64 6.79
N VAL A 20 -20.38 -13.14 6.16
CA VAL A 20 -21.78 -13.56 6.45
C VAL A 20 -22.01 -15.00 6.03
N THR A 21 -21.50 -15.43 4.89
CA THR A 21 -21.60 -16.82 4.43
C THR A 21 -20.87 -17.77 5.37
N VAL A 22 -19.68 -17.37 5.86
CA VAL A 22 -18.92 -18.14 6.85
C VAL A 22 -19.68 -18.23 8.17
N LEU A 23 -20.27 -17.13 8.64
CA LEU A 23 -21.08 -17.13 9.85
C LEU A 23 -22.35 -17.97 9.70
N SER A 24 -23.05 -17.87 8.57
CA SER A 24 -24.22 -18.69 8.24
C SER A 24 -23.85 -20.15 8.11
N TYR A 25 -22.71 -20.43 7.50
CA TYR A 25 -22.16 -21.78 7.37
C TYR A 25 -21.77 -22.35 8.73
N ARG A 26 -21.24 -21.49 9.63
CA ARG A 26 -20.94 -21.89 11.01
C ARG A 26 -22.19 -22.32 11.77
N VAL A 27 -23.27 -21.54 11.67
CA VAL A 27 -24.54 -21.89 12.29
C VAL A 27 -25.07 -23.20 11.70
N TYR A 28 -25.02 -23.34 10.40
CA TYR A 28 -25.43 -24.56 9.70
C TYR A 28 -24.59 -25.76 10.11
N TYR A 29 -23.26 -25.62 10.10
CA TYR A 29 -22.33 -26.69 10.47
C TYR A 29 -22.49 -27.11 11.95
N ASN A 30 -22.62 -26.15 12.85
CA ASN A 30 -22.86 -26.43 14.27
C ASN A 30 -24.20 -27.14 14.48
N THR A 31 -25.21 -26.80 13.71
CA THR A 31 -26.54 -27.43 13.81
C THR A 31 -26.55 -28.83 13.22
N VAL A 32 -25.84 -29.03 12.10
CA VAL A 32 -25.88 -30.28 11.35
C VAL A 32 -24.78 -31.26 11.74
N TYR A 33 -23.54 -30.75 11.91
CA TYR A 33 -22.34 -31.58 12.10
C TYR A 33 -21.65 -31.40 13.45
N GLY A 34 -21.98 -30.37 14.21
CA GLY A 34 -21.39 -30.10 15.52
C GLY A 34 -19.90 -29.79 15.53
N ASN A 35 -19.27 -29.54 14.37
CA ASN A 35 -17.86 -29.36 14.23
C ASN A 35 -17.51 -27.88 13.87
N THR A 36 -16.86 -27.17 14.82
CA THR A 36 -16.49 -25.77 14.68
C THR A 36 -15.06 -25.57 14.16
N SER A 37 -14.22 -26.59 14.11
CA SER A 37 -12.80 -26.48 13.78
C SER A 37 -12.54 -25.99 12.36
N TYR A 38 -13.33 -26.45 11.39
CA TYR A 38 -13.24 -26.04 10.00
C TYR A 38 -13.52 -24.54 9.83
N LEU A 39 -14.49 -24.00 10.53
CA LEU A 39 -14.86 -22.59 10.48
C LEU A 39 -13.84 -21.68 11.15
N SER A 40 -13.22 -22.15 12.22
CA SER A 40 -12.11 -21.44 12.85
C SER A 40 -10.92 -21.29 11.88
N ILE A 41 -10.62 -22.30 11.08
CA ILE A 41 -9.61 -22.27 10.04
C ILE A 41 -10.00 -21.28 8.93
N GLN A 42 -11.27 -21.30 8.47
CA GLN A 42 -11.75 -20.36 7.45
C GLN A 42 -11.69 -18.89 7.92
N LEU A 43 -12.10 -18.60 9.15
CA LEU A 43 -11.98 -17.29 9.75
C LEU A 43 -10.52 -16.86 9.88
N TYR A 44 -9.65 -17.76 10.29
CA TYR A 44 -8.21 -17.53 10.38
C TYR A 44 -7.62 -17.17 9.00
N LEU A 45 -7.98 -17.89 7.96
CA LEU A 45 -7.53 -17.61 6.59
C LEU A 45 -8.04 -16.24 6.07
N ILE A 46 -9.29 -15.87 6.40
CA ILE A 46 -9.84 -14.56 6.05
C ILE A 46 -9.10 -13.44 6.78
N ILE A 47 -8.79 -13.60 8.05
CA ILE A 47 -7.99 -12.66 8.84
C ILE A 47 -6.58 -12.53 8.26
N GLN A 48 -5.93 -13.62 7.90
CA GLN A 48 -4.61 -13.61 7.27
C GLN A 48 -4.61 -12.87 5.93
N ARG A 49 -5.64 -13.02 5.10
CA ARG A 49 -5.77 -12.25 3.86
C ARG A 49 -5.86 -10.75 4.09
N LYS A 50 -6.57 -10.33 5.15
CA LYS A 50 -6.61 -8.90 5.53
C LYS A 50 -5.24 -8.38 5.91
N ASP A 51 -4.47 -9.17 6.64
CA ASP A 51 -3.12 -8.81 7.05
C ASP A 51 -2.18 -8.70 5.83
N GLU A 52 -2.34 -9.54 4.84
CA GLU A 52 -1.57 -9.47 3.58
C GLU A 52 -1.86 -8.20 2.78
N VAL A 53 -3.11 -7.78 2.70
CA VAL A 53 -3.48 -6.52 2.02
C VAL A 53 -2.93 -5.30 2.76
N GLN A 54 -2.80 -5.36 4.08
CA GLN A 54 -2.21 -4.27 4.89
C GLN A 54 -0.69 -4.23 4.84
N ARG A 55 -0.03 -5.25 4.30
CA ARG A 55 1.44 -5.32 4.18
C ARG A 55 2.00 -4.57 2.98
N MET A 56 1.17 -4.13 2.05
CA MET A 56 1.63 -3.29 0.95
C MET A 56 2.06 -1.93 1.48
N GLN A 57 3.34 -1.64 1.36
CA GLN A 57 3.91 -0.36 1.75
C GLN A 57 4.49 0.36 0.55
N VAL A 58 4.20 1.63 0.46
CA VAL A 58 4.86 2.52 -0.49
C VAL A 58 6.16 2.99 0.13
N TYR A 59 7.25 2.87 -0.59
CA TYR A 59 8.55 3.38 -0.16
C TYR A 59 9.16 4.27 -1.25
N ILE A 60 10.07 5.14 -0.82
CA ILE A 60 10.77 6.08 -1.68
C ILE A 60 12.13 5.49 -2.04
N ASP A 61 12.35 5.21 -3.32
CA ASP A 61 13.60 4.65 -3.85
C ASP A 61 14.51 5.73 -4.46
N LEU A 62 14.56 6.88 -3.80
CA LEU A 62 15.32 8.02 -4.27
C LEU A 62 16.82 7.81 -4.19
N GLU A 63 17.30 7.15 -3.16
CA GLU A 63 18.73 6.94 -2.96
C GLU A 63 19.36 6.09 -4.06
N ASN A 64 18.72 5.00 -4.45
CA ASN A 64 19.19 4.16 -5.54
C ASN A 64 19.12 4.89 -6.89
N LEU A 65 18.06 5.66 -7.11
CA LEU A 65 17.91 6.45 -8.31
C LEU A 65 19.02 7.52 -8.45
N LEU A 66 19.39 8.17 -7.34
CA LEU A 66 20.50 9.12 -7.34
C LEU A 66 21.83 8.43 -7.61
N LYS A 67 22.06 7.25 -7.10
CA LYS A 67 23.26 6.45 -7.38
C LYS A 67 23.32 6.02 -8.85
N GLU A 68 22.22 5.54 -9.41
CA GLU A 68 22.14 5.15 -10.82
C GLU A 68 22.42 6.32 -11.77
N LYS A 69 21.88 7.49 -11.46
CA LYS A 69 22.08 8.70 -12.24
C LYS A 69 23.38 9.45 -11.91
N ASN A 70 24.10 8.97 -10.91
CA ASN A 70 25.36 9.57 -10.44
C ASN A 70 25.21 11.06 -10.07
N ILE A 71 24.13 11.41 -9.41
CA ILE A 71 23.80 12.77 -8.97
C ILE A 71 24.01 12.87 -7.46
N SER A 72 24.71 13.92 -7.04
CA SER A 72 24.94 14.16 -5.62
C SER A 72 23.70 14.76 -4.95
N LYS A 73 23.50 14.42 -3.68
CA LYS A 73 22.41 14.98 -2.86
C LYS A 73 22.45 16.50 -2.76
N ASN A 74 23.65 17.10 -2.81
CA ASN A 74 23.81 18.57 -2.79
C ASN A 74 23.19 19.21 -4.03
N LYS A 75 23.44 18.67 -5.21
CA LYS A 75 22.85 19.16 -6.45
C LYS A 75 21.33 19.11 -6.42
N VAL A 76 20.77 18.04 -5.87
CA VAL A 76 19.32 17.90 -5.71
C VAL A 76 18.76 18.96 -4.76
N CYS A 77 19.41 19.18 -3.63
CA CYS A 77 19.02 20.22 -2.69
C CYS A 77 19.02 21.61 -3.30
N GLU A 78 20.04 21.95 -4.06
CA GLU A 78 20.15 23.24 -4.74
C GLU A 78 19.09 23.40 -5.84
N ALA A 79 18.93 22.39 -6.69
CA ALA A 79 18.00 22.43 -7.82
C ALA A 79 16.52 22.43 -7.36
N CYS A 80 16.18 21.66 -6.38
CA CYS A 80 14.81 21.54 -5.87
C CYS A 80 14.51 22.48 -4.69
N LYS A 81 15.50 23.23 -4.23
CA LYS A 81 15.39 24.12 -3.04
C LYS A 81 14.93 23.36 -1.80
N LEU A 82 15.52 22.20 -1.56
CA LEU A 82 15.21 21.35 -0.42
C LEU A 82 16.29 21.48 0.65
N GLN A 83 15.88 21.38 1.90
CA GLN A 83 16.81 21.21 3.00
C GLN A 83 17.44 19.83 2.97
N ARG A 84 18.71 19.74 3.33
CA ARG A 84 19.46 18.48 3.35
C ARG A 84 18.81 17.44 4.27
N THR A 85 18.33 17.89 5.41
CA THR A 85 17.62 17.02 6.36
C THR A 85 16.35 16.44 5.77
N GLN A 86 15.60 17.24 5.03
CA GLN A 86 14.38 16.81 4.36
C GLN A 86 14.66 15.76 3.28
N LEU A 87 15.67 16.02 2.45
CA LEU A 87 16.10 15.07 1.42
C LEU A 87 16.59 13.74 2.03
N ASN A 88 17.38 13.83 3.11
CA ASN A 88 17.83 12.63 3.81
C ASN A 88 16.67 11.80 4.41
N ASN A 89 15.65 12.48 4.93
CA ASN A 89 14.45 11.79 5.44
C ASN A 89 13.70 11.06 4.32
N TYR A 90 13.60 11.65 3.14
CA TYR A 90 13.06 10.98 1.97
C TYR A 90 13.90 9.77 1.55
N CYS A 91 15.21 9.92 1.47
CA CYS A 91 16.10 8.81 1.11
C CYS A 91 16.06 7.66 2.11
N LYS A 92 15.87 7.94 3.38
CA LYS A 92 15.82 6.94 4.45
C LYS A 92 14.40 6.43 4.74
N ASN A 93 13.41 6.87 3.99
CA ASN A 93 12.00 6.52 4.21
C ASN A 93 11.49 6.85 5.62
N LYS A 94 11.98 7.94 6.22
CA LYS A 94 11.56 8.43 7.53
C LYS A 94 10.41 9.43 7.44
N VAL A 95 9.57 9.31 6.44
CA VAL A 95 8.43 10.20 6.19
C VAL A 95 7.17 9.36 6.00
N SER A 96 6.08 9.85 6.53
CA SER A 96 4.75 9.28 6.31
C SER A 96 3.96 10.01 5.24
N ARG A 97 4.45 11.19 4.82
CA ARG A 97 3.80 12.03 3.82
C ARG A 97 4.85 12.58 2.86
N ILE A 98 4.50 12.67 1.60
CA ILE A 98 5.31 13.34 0.60
C ILE A 98 4.54 14.54 0.04
N ASP A 99 5.23 15.66 -0.12
CA ASP A 99 4.68 16.83 -0.78
C ASP A 99 4.72 16.61 -2.28
N LEU A 100 3.57 16.74 -2.94
CA LEU A 100 3.46 16.56 -4.39
C LEU A 100 4.25 17.60 -5.17
N THR A 101 4.39 18.81 -4.63
CA THR A 101 5.23 19.86 -5.23
C THR A 101 6.69 19.44 -5.24
N ILE A 102 7.17 18.89 -4.13
CA ILE A 102 8.56 18.39 -4.03
C ILE A 102 8.74 17.19 -4.95
N LEU A 103 7.80 16.28 -4.99
CA LEU A 103 7.82 15.12 -5.89
C LEU A 103 7.90 15.57 -7.35
N ALA A 104 7.11 16.56 -7.74
CA ALA A 104 7.13 17.11 -9.09
C ALA A 104 8.50 17.73 -9.44
N LYS A 105 9.09 18.49 -8.52
CA LYS A 105 10.45 19.07 -8.70
C LYS A 105 11.51 18.00 -8.84
N LEU A 106 11.42 16.94 -8.05
CA LEU A 106 12.36 15.81 -8.13
C LEU A 106 12.22 15.08 -9.47
N CYS A 107 11.00 14.83 -9.93
CA CYS A 107 10.74 14.21 -11.22
C CYS A 107 11.26 15.07 -12.38
N ASP A 108 11.04 16.36 -12.33
CA ASP A 108 11.51 17.31 -13.33
C ASP A 108 13.03 17.36 -13.39
N PHE A 109 13.68 17.51 -12.24
CA PHE A 109 15.14 17.57 -12.16
C PHE A 109 15.83 16.26 -12.55
N LEU A 110 15.28 15.13 -12.11
CA LEU A 110 15.84 13.80 -12.39
C LEU A 110 15.40 13.23 -13.73
N GLU A 111 14.51 13.90 -14.43
CA GLU A 111 13.92 13.45 -15.70
C GLU A 111 13.35 12.04 -15.58
N CYS A 112 12.57 11.81 -14.53
CA CYS A 112 11.96 10.51 -14.24
C CYS A 112 10.47 10.66 -13.93
N SER A 113 9.77 9.54 -13.92
CA SER A 113 8.37 9.49 -13.52
C SER A 113 8.25 9.30 -12.00
N PRO A 114 7.10 9.67 -11.39
CA PRO A 114 6.85 9.36 -9.98
C PRO A 114 6.96 7.87 -9.65
N ASN A 115 6.69 7.02 -10.61
CA ASN A 115 6.79 5.57 -10.48
C ASN A 115 8.24 5.08 -10.27
N ASP A 116 9.22 5.84 -10.75
CA ASP A 116 10.63 5.54 -10.52
C ASP A 116 11.07 5.90 -9.10
N ILE A 117 10.43 6.88 -8.49
CA ILE A 117 10.72 7.35 -7.13
C ILE A 117 9.92 6.57 -6.10
N LEU A 118 8.62 6.37 -6.34
CA LEU A 118 7.71 5.67 -5.43
C LEU A 118 7.52 4.24 -5.89
N LYS A 119 7.77 3.30 -5.01
CA LYS A 119 7.63 1.87 -5.28
C LYS A 119 6.77 1.18 -4.23
N LEU A 120 6.16 0.11 -4.63
CA LEU A 120 5.40 -0.77 -3.75
C LEU A 120 6.28 -1.95 -3.32
N LYS A 121 6.16 -2.28 -2.06
CA LYS A 121 6.88 -3.42 -1.48
C LYS A 121 5.89 -4.44 -0.95
#